data_333dc3b9f4b5289ad40e8a7d4d024aff
#
_entry.id   333dc3b9f4b5289ad40e8a7d4d024aff
#
_cell.length_a   1.000
_cell.length_b   1.000
_cell.length_c   1.000
_cell.angle_alpha   90.00
_cell.angle_beta   90.00
_cell.angle_gamma   90.00
#
_symmetry.space_group_name_H-M   'P 1'
#
loop_
_entity.id
_entity.type
_entity.pdbx_description
1 polymer ?
#
loop_
_entity_poly.entity_id
_entity_poly.type
_entity_poly.pdbx_seq_one_letter_code
_entity_poly.pdbx_strand_id
1 'polypeptide(L)'
;LWGTQLDFTGGLGNGFAYRFIYDKQEKDYWRNFGKVKNTTYAPSLSWENDKTKVLLSYEHKDILEPFDRGTNLLTATNALPDIPVSRRLDEPNNETTAKTDNIDFKIEHKLSDGWKLNAGYSYARYKYFYDQARITNVNVKTRTARREIEQQQGDQRVHSGTLNIVGEFGIGDIANRFVAGIDAMRNIRDLGPIYNKGITNSDINIDNPKYTSPVAAHKNGNGNAYQYNYLKTVGVYIQDTAYFTDNFIMTGGLRYEYFDQFAGRHCLNAANCKKGQNLTKTGNTDQHDGKLLYQLGAVYKFTPHIATFANYSESFRPQMSVATPVSGDLKPEQGKSFEIGAKYENSGFNATLALFNISKRNVAEAVGSGSNAQLNIVGKQRSRGVEFDLNGQITDSLSVAANYTYTKVKSLENELYPDAVNQQLSGVPKHQASLFLAYNVGEFDFGNIRVGGGARYLGSWHAYNSDYTKAYKLPHAVVYDAFIAYDTKISGKKVSFQLNGKNLTDKTYYPSTSGNATNTVSYTHLRAHETLMNL
;
A
#
# COMPACT_ATOMS: atom_id res chain seq x y z
N LEU A 1 16.13 18.95 6.23
CA LEU A 1 15.37 18.70 5.01
C LEU A 1 15.67 19.79 3.99
N TRP A 2 16.04 19.42 2.78
CA TRP A 2 16.01 20.31 1.63
C TRP A 2 15.43 19.56 0.42
N GLY A 3 14.83 20.29 -0.51
CA GLY A 3 14.26 19.72 -1.71
C GLY A 3 14.05 20.79 -2.78
N THR A 4 13.99 20.35 -4.03
CA THR A 4 13.69 21.18 -5.18
C THR A 4 12.67 20.45 -6.03
N GLN A 5 11.60 21.14 -6.37
CA GLN A 5 10.58 20.63 -7.30
C GLN A 5 10.42 21.63 -8.44
N LEU A 6 10.46 21.11 -9.67
CA LEU A 6 10.18 21.85 -10.89
C LEU A 6 9.06 21.14 -11.64
N ASP A 7 8.09 21.89 -12.13
CA ASP A 7 6.97 21.39 -12.91
C ASP A 7 6.72 22.32 -14.09
N PHE A 8 6.98 21.83 -15.28
CA PHE A 8 6.80 22.57 -16.53
C PHE A 8 5.72 21.90 -17.36
N THR A 9 4.75 22.67 -17.81
CA THR A 9 3.69 22.18 -18.69
C THR A 9 3.38 23.23 -19.75
N GLY A 10 3.00 22.78 -20.95
CA GLY A 10 2.62 23.69 -22.03
C GLY A 10 2.09 22.98 -23.26
N GLY A 11 1.37 23.74 -24.08
CA GLY A 11 0.94 23.31 -25.40
C GLY A 11 2.05 23.49 -26.44
N LEU A 12 2.17 22.50 -27.35
CA LEU A 12 3.11 22.53 -28.49
C LEU A 12 2.40 22.88 -29.84
N GLY A 13 1.08 23.10 -29.80
CA GLY A 13 0.25 23.28 -31.00
C GLY A 13 -0.22 21.94 -31.60
N ASN A 14 -1.17 22.02 -32.53
CA ASN A 14 -1.75 20.86 -33.26
C ASN A 14 -2.22 19.72 -32.35
N GLY A 15 -2.77 20.04 -31.17
CA GLY A 15 -3.26 19.07 -30.20
C GLY A 15 -2.17 18.47 -29.28
N PHE A 16 -0.90 18.80 -29.46
CA PHE A 16 0.18 18.33 -28.58
C PHE A 16 0.36 19.20 -27.35
N ALA A 17 0.60 18.53 -26.19
CA ALA A 17 1.02 19.17 -24.95
C ALA A 17 2.03 18.30 -24.21
N TYR A 18 2.88 18.94 -23.41
CA TYR A 18 3.89 18.28 -22.62
C TYR A 18 3.81 18.65 -21.15
N ARG A 19 4.34 17.77 -20.30
CA ARG A 19 4.65 18.08 -18.91
C ARG A 19 5.97 17.43 -18.54
N PHE A 20 6.79 18.12 -17.75
CA PHE A 20 8.01 17.59 -17.17
C PHE A 20 8.06 17.94 -15.70
N ILE A 21 8.18 16.91 -14.84
CA ILE A 21 8.34 17.07 -13.41
C ILE A 21 9.73 16.60 -13.00
N TYR A 22 10.42 17.41 -12.22
CA TYR A 22 11.63 17.06 -11.50
C TYR A 22 11.39 17.28 -10.01
N ASP A 23 11.64 16.27 -9.18
CA ASP A 23 11.58 16.37 -7.73
C ASP A 23 12.84 15.75 -7.13
N LYS A 24 13.51 16.50 -6.25
CA LYS A 24 14.66 16.02 -5.49
C LYS A 24 14.50 16.39 -4.03
N GLN A 25 14.62 15.41 -3.15
CA GLN A 25 14.49 15.57 -1.70
C GLN A 25 15.63 14.86 -0.99
N GLU A 26 16.21 15.52 0.01
CA GLU A 26 17.17 14.94 0.94
C GLU A 26 16.82 15.36 2.36
N LYS A 27 16.77 14.38 3.28
CA LYS A 27 16.52 14.61 4.70
C LYS A 27 17.24 13.58 5.55
N ASP A 28 17.57 13.96 6.78
CA ASP A 28 18.03 13.02 7.78
C ASP A 28 16.89 12.07 8.15
N TYR A 29 17.26 10.83 8.45
CA TYR A 29 16.29 9.87 8.95
C TYR A 29 15.88 10.25 10.38
N TRP A 30 14.67 9.92 10.77
CA TRP A 30 14.12 10.33 12.07
C TRP A 30 14.74 9.59 13.26
N ARG A 31 15.31 8.41 13.06
CA ARG A 31 16.07 7.68 14.08
C ARG A 31 17.53 8.14 14.08
N ASN A 32 18.31 7.62 15.00
CA ASN A 32 19.64 8.11 15.37
C ASN A 32 20.67 8.20 14.21
N PHE A 33 20.45 7.55 13.07
CA PHE A 33 21.32 7.67 11.88
C PHE A 33 20.61 7.30 10.58
N GLY A 34 21.20 7.71 9.47
CA GLY A 34 20.76 7.46 8.10
C GLY A 34 20.19 8.70 7.41
N LYS A 35 20.07 8.62 6.10
CA LYS A 35 19.51 9.67 5.23
C LYS A 35 18.46 9.08 4.30
N VAL A 36 17.48 9.88 3.94
CA VAL A 36 16.51 9.58 2.88
C VAL A 36 16.78 10.53 1.74
N LYS A 37 17.03 9.97 0.54
CA LYS A 37 17.22 10.73 -0.70
C LYS A 37 16.30 10.17 -1.76
N ASN A 38 15.53 11.04 -2.39
CA ASN A 38 14.66 10.71 -3.50
C ASN A 38 14.94 11.66 -4.66
N THR A 39 15.01 11.13 -5.87
CA THR A 39 15.08 11.93 -7.09
C THR A 39 14.13 11.35 -8.11
N THR A 40 13.23 12.16 -8.66
CA THR A 40 12.22 11.76 -9.63
C THR A 40 12.31 12.62 -10.88
N TYR A 41 12.21 11.99 -12.05
CA TYR A 41 12.05 12.63 -13.36
C TYR A 41 10.80 12.04 -14.02
N ALA A 42 9.84 12.90 -14.40
CA ALA A 42 8.59 12.44 -15.00
C ALA A 42 8.17 13.29 -16.22
N PRO A 43 8.75 13.03 -17.41
CA PRO A 43 8.26 13.60 -18.66
C PRO A 43 6.99 12.91 -19.13
N SER A 44 6.07 13.69 -19.73
CA SER A 44 4.91 13.17 -20.44
C SER A 44 4.60 14.00 -21.69
N LEU A 45 4.03 13.34 -22.67
CA LEU A 45 3.55 13.92 -23.91
C LEU A 45 2.13 13.44 -24.17
N SER A 46 1.24 14.36 -24.46
CA SER A 46 -0.13 14.06 -24.86
C SER A 46 -0.43 14.64 -26.24
N TRP A 47 -1.32 13.98 -26.95
CA TRP A 47 -1.91 14.46 -28.18
C TRP A 47 -3.42 14.24 -28.14
N GLU A 48 -4.19 15.24 -28.56
CA GLU A 48 -5.64 15.21 -28.55
C GLU A 48 -6.19 15.88 -29.81
N ASN A 49 -7.20 15.25 -30.39
CA ASN A 49 -8.08 15.83 -31.41
C ASN A 49 -9.54 15.54 -31.02
N ASP A 50 -10.50 15.86 -31.91
CA ASP A 50 -11.94 15.75 -31.64
C ASP A 50 -12.38 14.32 -31.25
N LYS A 51 -11.64 13.29 -31.65
CA LYS A 51 -12.03 11.89 -31.43
C LYS A 51 -11.03 11.09 -30.60
N THR A 52 -9.77 11.50 -30.55
CA THR A 52 -8.70 10.66 -29.99
C THR A 52 -7.86 11.44 -29.01
N LYS A 53 -7.61 10.83 -27.87
CA LYS A 53 -6.61 11.27 -26.88
C LYS A 53 -5.54 10.20 -26.74
N VAL A 54 -4.28 10.61 -26.80
CA VAL A 54 -3.12 9.76 -26.59
C VAL A 54 -2.25 10.37 -25.51
N LEU A 55 -1.79 9.54 -24.56
CA LEU A 55 -0.84 9.94 -23.52
C LEU A 55 0.30 8.93 -23.48
N LEU A 56 1.53 9.45 -23.52
CA LEU A 56 2.75 8.73 -23.19
C LEU A 56 3.40 9.39 -22.01
N SER A 57 3.67 8.64 -20.94
CA SER A 57 4.41 9.12 -19.77
C SER A 57 5.54 8.16 -19.41
N TYR A 58 6.63 8.73 -18.92
CA TYR A 58 7.74 8.02 -18.32
C TYR A 58 8.03 8.61 -16.95
N GLU A 59 8.30 7.76 -15.98
CA GLU A 59 8.78 8.17 -14.67
C GLU A 59 10.01 7.35 -14.29
N HIS A 60 11.08 8.03 -13.89
CA HIS A 60 12.25 7.43 -13.27
C HIS A 60 12.41 7.94 -11.85
N LYS A 61 12.68 7.02 -10.91
CA LYS A 61 12.89 7.39 -9.51
C LYS A 61 14.08 6.65 -8.93
N ASP A 62 15.03 7.41 -8.36
CA ASP A 62 16.12 6.92 -7.53
C ASP A 62 15.77 7.12 -6.05
N ILE A 63 15.92 6.08 -5.24
CA ILE A 63 15.59 6.05 -3.81
C ILE A 63 16.82 5.55 -3.05
N LEU A 64 17.18 6.26 -1.98
CA LEU A 64 18.09 5.78 -0.93
C LEU A 64 17.42 6.05 0.41
N GLU A 65 17.31 5.02 1.23
CA GLU A 65 16.74 5.12 2.57
C GLU A 65 17.34 4.08 3.51
N PRO A 66 17.34 4.33 4.83
CA PRO A 66 17.73 3.32 5.80
C PRO A 66 16.81 2.10 5.73
N PHE A 67 17.39 0.90 5.76
CA PHE A 67 16.60 -0.32 5.91
C PHE A 67 16.28 -0.54 7.38
N ASP A 68 15.15 -0.02 7.83
CA ASP A 68 14.73 -0.06 9.24
C ASP A 68 13.45 -0.88 9.41
N ARG A 69 13.54 -2.00 10.10
CA ARG A 69 12.39 -2.86 10.42
C ARG A 69 11.61 -2.39 11.66
N GLY A 70 12.07 -1.32 12.33
CA GLY A 70 11.46 -0.82 13.55
C GLY A 70 12.06 -1.41 14.83
N THR A 71 11.31 -1.32 15.92
CA THR A 71 11.74 -1.80 17.24
C THR A 71 11.27 -3.24 17.47
N ASN A 72 12.22 -4.13 17.78
CA ASN A 72 11.93 -5.53 18.05
C ASN A 72 11.34 -5.71 19.46
N LEU A 73 10.34 -6.59 19.56
CA LEU A 73 9.81 -7.03 20.85
C LEU A 73 10.81 -7.95 21.55
N LEU A 74 10.79 -7.92 22.88
CA LEU A 74 11.57 -8.82 23.73
C LEU A 74 11.08 -10.27 23.55
N THR A 75 11.97 -11.20 23.23
CA THR A 75 11.60 -12.57 22.86
C THR A 75 10.89 -13.32 23.99
N ALA A 76 11.31 -13.10 25.25
CA ALA A 76 10.76 -13.83 26.39
C ALA A 76 9.34 -13.38 26.78
N THR A 77 9.05 -12.08 26.64
CA THR A 77 7.81 -11.44 27.16
C THR A 77 6.89 -10.93 26.05
N ASN A 78 7.38 -10.88 24.83
CA ASN A 78 6.74 -10.22 23.68
C ASN A 78 6.36 -8.75 23.98
N ALA A 79 7.12 -8.08 24.84
CA ALA A 79 6.94 -6.69 25.23
C ALA A 79 7.91 -5.77 24.51
N LEU A 80 7.63 -4.48 24.48
CA LEU A 80 8.58 -3.47 23.98
C LEU A 80 9.78 -3.38 24.93
N PRO A 81 11.03 -3.28 24.41
CA PRO A 81 12.18 -2.96 25.24
C PRO A 81 12.11 -1.52 25.75
N ASP A 82 12.60 -1.30 26.96
CA ASP A 82 12.77 0.03 27.53
C ASP A 82 14.06 0.67 26.97
N ILE A 83 13.97 1.17 25.75
CA ILE A 83 15.02 1.91 25.05
C ILE A 83 14.40 3.09 24.29
N PRO A 84 15.17 4.17 24.02
CA PRO A 84 14.66 5.28 23.22
C PRO A 84 14.14 4.80 21.85
N VAL A 85 12.95 5.25 21.44
CA VAL A 85 12.33 4.86 20.16
C VAL A 85 13.17 5.27 18.95
N SER A 86 13.99 6.31 19.09
CA SER A 86 14.96 6.75 18.07
C SER A 86 16.15 5.81 17.93
N ARG A 87 16.37 4.90 18.88
CA ARG A 87 17.54 4.01 18.88
C ARG A 87 17.36 2.87 17.89
N ARG A 88 18.25 2.81 16.90
CA ARG A 88 18.40 1.67 16.00
C ARG A 88 19.43 0.70 16.59
N LEU A 89 19.21 -0.59 16.37
CA LEU A 89 20.11 -1.68 16.82
C LEU A 89 20.78 -2.41 15.64
N ASP A 90 20.54 -1.97 14.43
CA ASP A 90 21.26 -2.36 13.20
C ASP A 90 22.55 -1.52 13.04
N GLU A 91 23.01 -1.25 11.84
CA GLU A 91 24.23 -0.52 11.58
C GLU A 91 23.98 0.74 10.76
N PRO A 92 24.84 1.79 10.91
CA PRO A 92 24.70 3.04 10.16
C PRO A 92 24.71 2.88 8.63
N ASN A 93 25.39 1.85 8.11
CA ASN A 93 25.47 1.52 6.69
C ASN A 93 24.33 0.61 6.19
N ASN A 94 23.34 0.32 7.02
CA ASN A 94 22.19 -0.46 6.59
C ASN A 94 21.20 0.40 5.82
N GLU A 95 21.26 0.27 4.51
CA GLU A 95 20.53 1.10 3.56
C GLU A 95 19.80 0.25 2.52
N THR A 96 18.73 0.79 1.98
CA THR A 96 18.05 0.34 0.78
C THR A 96 18.32 1.34 -0.34
N THR A 97 18.82 0.86 -1.46
CA THR A 97 18.82 1.60 -2.72
C THR A 97 17.80 1.01 -3.67
N ALA A 98 17.03 1.85 -4.34
CA ALA A 98 16.06 1.38 -5.33
C ALA A 98 16.00 2.31 -6.54
N LYS A 99 15.71 1.71 -7.70
CA LYS A 99 15.42 2.42 -8.95
C LYS A 99 14.10 1.91 -9.51
N THR A 100 13.25 2.85 -9.89
CA THR A 100 11.95 2.55 -10.51
C THR A 100 11.89 3.20 -11.88
N ASP A 101 11.50 2.45 -12.90
CA ASP A 101 11.18 2.96 -14.24
C ASP A 101 9.73 2.58 -14.56
N ASN A 102 8.90 3.56 -14.89
CA ASN A 102 7.52 3.37 -15.28
C ASN A 102 7.30 3.99 -16.67
N ILE A 103 6.67 3.26 -17.57
CA ILE A 103 6.21 3.75 -18.88
C ILE A 103 4.72 3.47 -18.97
N ASP A 104 3.92 4.50 -19.23
CA ASP A 104 2.50 4.36 -19.46
C ASP A 104 2.14 4.91 -20.84
N PHE A 105 1.38 4.14 -21.60
CA PHE A 105 0.80 4.52 -22.86
C PHE A 105 -0.72 4.30 -22.81
N LYS A 106 -1.50 5.34 -23.12
CA LYS A 106 -2.96 5.31 -23.07
C LYS A 106 -3.54 5.92 -24.33
N ILE A 107 -4.58 5.29 -24.85
CA ILE A 107 -5.40 5.79 -25.97
C ILE A 107 -6.86 5.75 -25.53
N GLU A 108 -7.57 6.85 -25.73
CA GLU A 108 -9.03 6.93 -25.72
C GLU A 108 -9.47 7.36 -27.13
N HIS A 109 -10.38 6.60 -27.75
CA HIS A 109 -10.91 6.89 -29.08
C HIS A 109 -12.43 6.87 -29.07
N LYS A 110 -13.04 7.98 -29.45
CA LYS A 110 -14.49 8.11 -29.64
C LYS A 110 -14.89 7.41 -30.94
N LEU A 111 -15.57 6.27 -30.83
CA LEU A 111 -16.05 5.48 -31.96
C LEU A 111 -17.27 6.13 -32.61
N SER A 112 -18.22 6.55 -31.75
CA SER A 112 -19.44 7.25 -32.11
C SER A 112 -19.94 8.06 -30.91
N ASP A 113 -21.09 8.74 -31.04
CA ASP A 113 -21.72 9.35 -29.88
C ASP A 113 -22.13 8.28 -28.87
N GLY A 114 -21.71 8.47 -27.61
CA GLY A 114 -21.95 7.52 -26.53
C GLY A 114 -21.00 6.31 -26.49
N TRP A 115 -20.12 6.05 -27.48
CA TRP A 115 -19.22 4.90 -27.48
C TRP A 115 -17.75 5.27 -27.58
N LYS A 116 -16.92 4.67 -26.71
CA LYS A 116 -15.49 4.90 -26.63
C LYS A 116 -14.73 3.58 -26.55
N LEU A 117 -13.58 3.55 -27.20
CA LEU A 117 -12.58 2.50 -27.08
C LEU A 117 -11.41 3.04 -26.26
N ASN A 118 -11.03 2.31 -25.20
CA ASN A 118 -9.86 2.62 -24.39
C ASN A 118 -8.84 1.49 -24.51
N ALA A 119 -7.58 1.85 -24.76
CA ALA A 119 -6.46 0.95 -24.72
C ALA A 119 -5.36 1.52 -23.84
N GLY A 120 -4.73 0.66 -23.07
CA GLY A 120 -3.64 1.04 -22.18
C GLY A 120 -2.56 -0.02 -22.14
N TYR A 121 -1.30 0.43 -22.04
CA TYR A 121 -0.17 -0.42 -21.74
C TYR A 121 0.71 0.25 -20.71
N SER A 122 1.11 -0.51 -19.68
CA SER A 122 2.05 -0.04 -18.66
C SER A 122 3.20 -1.03 -18.53
N TYR A 123 4.40 -0.49 -18.43
CA TYR A 123 5.60 -1.20 -18.03
C TYR A 123 6.16 -0.58 -16.75
N ALA A 124 6.38 -1.40 -15.73
CA ALA A 124 7.03 -0.98 -14.50
C ALA A 124 8.23 -1.88 -14.19
N ARG A 125 9.35 -1.28 -13.85
CA ARG A 125 10.53 -1.99 -13.38
C ARG A 125 10.96 -1.43 -12.04
N TYR A 126 11.21 -2.31 -11.07
CA TYR A 126 11.70 -1.98 -9.74
C TYR A 126 12.94 -2.81 -9.45
N LYS A 127 14.09 -2.14 -9.38
CA LYS A 127 15.35 -2.72 -8.95
C LYS A 127 15.70 -2.23 -7.57
N TYR A 128 16.12 -3.11 -6.69
CA TYR A 128 16.54 -2.73 -5.35
C TYR A 128 17.69 -3.58 -4.84
N PHE A 129 18.41 -3.00 -3.91
CA PHE A 129 19.37 -3.69 -3.06
C PHE A 129 19.19 -3.20 -1.64
N TYR A 130 19.22 -4.09 -0.67
CA TYR A 130 19.32 -3.72 0.73
C TYR A 130 20.36 -4.56 1.46
N ASP A 131 20.93 -3.94 2.50
CA ASP A 131 21.85 -4.54 3.45
C ASP A 131 21.39 -4.21 4.87
N GLN A 132 21.40 -5.20 5.76
CA GLN A 132 20.99 -5.00 7.15
C GLN A 132 21.67 -5.96 8.11
N ALA A 133 21.91 -5.49 9.33
CA ALA A 133 22.15 -6.33 10.50
C ALA A 133 20.78 -6.65 11.14
N ARG A 134 20.15 -7.73 10.70
CA ARG A 134 18.82 -8.13 11.16
C ARG A 134 18.85 -8.65 12.60
N ILE A 135 17.99 -8.13 13.47
CA ILE A 135 17.84 -8.62 14.83
C ILE A 135 17.00 -9.90 14.81
N THR A 136 17.54 -10.97 15.37
CA THR A 136 16.88 -12.28 15.46
C THR A 136 16.36 -12.61 16.84
N ASN A 137 16.94 -12.01 17.89
CA ASN A 137 16.54 -12.22 19.28
C ASN A 137 16.96 -11.02 20.13
N VAL A 138 16.13 -10.66 21.12
CA VAL A 138 16.47 -9.67 22.15
C VAL A 138 16.37 -10.33 23.52
N ASN A 139 17.51 -10.49 24.18
CA ASN A 139 17.60 -11.09 25.49
C ASN A 139 17.45 -10.04 26.58
N VAL A 140 16.42 -10.21 27.41
CA VAL A 140 16.09 -9.28 28.52
C VAL A 140 17.13 -9.29 29.64
N LYS A 141 17.67 -10.47 29.98
CA LYS A 141 18.59 -10.63 31.12
C LYS A 141 19.96 -10.03 30.84
N THR A 142 20.49 -10.30 29.66
CA THR A 142 21.82 -9.80 29.25
C THR A 142 21.75 -8.43 28.58
N ARG A 143 20.56 -7.90 28.30
CA ARG A 143 20.36 -6.63 27.60
C ARG A 143 21.09 -6.61 26.25
N THR A 144 21.05 -7.74 25.52
CA THR A 144 21.72 -7.88 24.21
C THR A 144 20.73 -8.26 23.12
N ALA A 145 20.95 -7.74 21.92
CA ALA A 145 20.27 -8.14 20.70
C ALA A 145 21.23 -8.96 19.84
N ARG A 146 20.81 -10.19 19.51
CA ARG A 146 21.52 -11.04 18.54
C ARG A 146 21.18 -10.58 17.13
N ARG A 147 22.20 -10.50 16.27
CA ARG A 147 22.06 -10.03 14.89
C ARG A 147 22.59 -11.06 13.89
N GLU A 148 22.07 -11.01 12.70
CA GLU A 148 22.63 -11.67 11.52
C GLU A 148 22.64 -10.69 10.32
N ILE A 149 23.58 -10.85 9.41
CA ILE A 149 23.60 -10.08 8.17
C ILE A 149 22.57 -10.67 7.20
N GLU A 150 21.75 -9.79 6.64
CA GLU A 150 20.85 -10.11 5.56
C GLU A 150 21.06 -9.11 4.41
N GLN A 151 21.30 -9.65 3.22
CA GLN A 151 21.35 -8.84 1.99
C GLN A 151 20.46 -9.46 0.95
N GLN A 152 19.83 -8.61 0.18
CA GLN A 152 19.02 -9.05 -0.95
C GLN A 152 19.04 -7.99 -2.04
N GLN A 153 19.13 -8.46 -3.28
CA GLN A 153 18.82 -7.67 -4.45
C GLN A 153 17.64 -8.26 -5.20
N GLY A 154 16.88 -7.39 -5.88
CA GLY A 154 15.74 -7.79 -6.68
C GLY A 154 15.59 -6.95 -7.93
N ASP A 155 15.04 -7.59 -8.98
CA ASP A 155 14.63 -6.95 -10.23
C ASP A 155 13.21 -7.46 -10.56
N GLN A 156 12.21 -6.60 -10.36
CA GLN A 156 10.82 -6.89 -10.68
C GLN A 156 10.42 -6.13 -11.93
N ARG A 157 9.78 -6.83 -12.86
CA ARG A 157 9.27 -6.29 -14.11
C ARG A 157 7.82 -6.66 -14.27
N VAL A 158 6.97 -5.65 -14.46
CA VAL A 158 5.53 -5.80 -14.65
C VAL A 158 5.16 -5.22 -15.99
N HIS A 159 4.50 -6.00 -16.81
CA HIS A 159 3.82 -5.56 -18.04
C HIS A 159 2.33 -5.73 -17.82
N SER A 160 1.55 -4.71 -18.09
CA SER A 160 0.10 -4.79 -18.07
C SER A 160 -0.50 -4.11 -19.29
N GLY A 161 -1.57 -4.70 -19.80
CA GLY A 161 -2.32 -4.18 -20.93
C GLY A 161 -3.81 -4.26 -20.65
N THR A 162 -4.58 -3.29 -21.14
CA THR A 162 -6.04 -3.28 -21.08
C THR A 162 -6.60 -2.79 -22.39
N LEU A 163 -7.72 -3.39 -22.79
CA LEU A 163 -8.52 -2.94 -23.93
C LEU A 163 -9.99 -3.06 -23.50
N ASN A 164 -10.73 -1.96 -23.57
CA ASN A 164 -12.16 -1.99 -23.27
C ASN A 164 -12.95 -1.05 -24.15
N ILE A 165 -14.21 -1.40 -24.32
CA ILE A 165 -15.24 -0.55 -24.92
C ILE A 165 -16.20 -0.10 -23.83
N VAL A 166 -16.49 1.19 -23.80
CA VAL A 166 -17.48 1.81 -22.91
C VAL A 166 -18.55 2.41 -23.79
N GLY A 167 -19.82 2.16 -23.48
CA GLY A 167 -20.93 2.65 -24.28
C GLY A 167 -22.16 2.97 -23.47
N GLU A 168 -23.01 3.82 -24.05
CA GLU A 168 -24.32 4.14 -23.52
C GLU A 168 -25.38 3.76 -24.57
N PHE A 169 -26.42 3.06 -24.12
CA PHE A 169 -27.54 2.65 -24.97
C PHE A 169 -28.83 2.55 -24.17
N GLY A 170 -29.98 2.50 -24.86
CA GLY A 170 -31.28 2.33 -24.24
C GLY A 170 -31.91 0.97 -24.58
N ILE A 171 -32.59 0.35 -23.62
CA ILE A 171 -33.49 -0.79 -23.82
C ILE A 171 -34.87 -0.37 -23.35
N GLY A 172 -35.77 -0.03 -24.29
CA GLY A 172 -37.02 0.63 -23.94
C GLY A 172 -36.73 1.97 -23.28
N ASP A 173 -37.34 2.22 -22.13
CA ASP A 173 -37.13 3.43 -21.33
C ASP A 173 -35.93 3.36 -20.38
N ILE A 174 -35.20 2.26 -20.36
CA ILE A 174 -34.07 2.04 -19.48
C ILE A 174 -32.77 2.49 -20.16
N ALA A 175 -32.12 3.52 -19.62
CA ALA A 175 -30.78 3.90 -20.03
C ALA A 175 -29.74 2.96 -19.41
N ASN A 176 -28.74 2.58 -20.20
CA ASN A 176 -27.69 1.65 -19.78
C ASN A 176 -26.32 2.27 -20.02
N ARG A 177 -25.39 2.03 -19.09
CA ARG A 177 -23.97 2.32 -19.27
C ARG A 177 -23.18 1.04 -19.15
N PHE A 178 -22.60 0.64 -20.26
CA PHE A 178 -21.98 -0.63 -20.49
C PHE A 178 -20.47 -0.52 -20.56
N VAL A 179 -19.77 -1.54 -20.06
CA VAL A 179 -18.34 -1.74 -20.29
C VAL A 179 -18.06 -3.22 -20.53
N ALA A 180 -17.27 -3.51 -21.55
CA ALA A 180 -16.70 -4.83 -21.77
C ALA A 180 -15.22 -4.70 -22.11
N GLY A 181 -14.41 -5.64 -21.65
CA GLY A 181 -12.98 -5.54 -21.90
C GLY A 181 -12.20 -6.79 -21.54
N ILE A 182 -10.93 -6.70 -21.88
CA ILE A 182 -9.88 -7.67 -21.55
C ILE A 182 -8.71 -6.92 -20.92
N ASP A 183 -8.12 -7.51 -19.89
CA ASP A 183 -6.84 -7.09 -19.35
C ASP A 183 -5.90 -8.27 -19.18
N ALA A 184 -4.60 -8.00 -19.26
CA ALA A 184 -3.56 -8.98 -19.04
C ALA A 184 -2.39 -8.36 -18.28
N MET A 185 -1.80 -9.14 -17.39
CA MET A 185 -0.61 -8.75 -16.64
C MET A 185 0.41 -9.88 -16.67
N ARG A 186 1.68 -9.50 -16.78
CA ARG A 186 2.83 -10.38 -16.57
C ARG A 186 3.77 -9.74 -15.57
N ASN A 187 3.94 -10.38 -14.42
CA ASN A 187 4.85 -9.96 -13.36
C ASN A 187 5.98 -10.98 -13.22
N ILE A 188 7.22 -10.53 -13.38
CA ILE A 188 8.42 -11.34 -13.19
C ILE A 188 9.23 -10.69 -12.08
N ARG A 189 9.64 -11.48 -11.10
CA ARG A 189 10.50 -11.03 -10.02
C ARG A 189 11.69 -11.97 -9.86
N ASP A 190 12.86 -11.45 -10.20
CA ASP A 190 14.15 -12.10 -9.97
C ASP A 190 14.70 -11.59 -8.64
N LEU A 191 15.02 -12.50 -7.71
CA LEU A 191 15.63 -12.18 -6.43
C LEU A 191 16.95 -12.91 -6.30
N GLY A 192 17.95 -12.23 -5.80
CA GLY A 192 19.21 -12.85 -5.45
C GLY A 192 20.45 -12.18 -6.04
N PRO A 193 21.59 -12.53 -5.49
CA PRO A 193 21.73 -13.48 -4.40
C PRO A 193 21.12 -12.95 -3.09
N ILE A 194 20.59 -13.87 -2.27
CA ILE A 194 20.07 -13.59 -0.93
C ILE A 194 21.04 -14.21 0.07
N TYR A 195 21.54 -13.39 0.99
CA TYR A 195 22.43 -13.83 2.06
C TYR A 195 21.76 -13.67 3.41
N ASN A 196 21.74 -14.74 4.19
CA ASN A 196 21.43 -14.71 5.61
C ASN A 196 22.54 -15.45 6.34
N LYS A 197 23.33 -14.74 7.15
CA LYS A 197 24.40 -15.36 7.91
C LYS A 197 24.45 -14.82 9.33
N GLY A 198 24.55 -15.73 10.30
CA GLY A 198 24.91 -15.37 11.66
C GLY A 198 26.26 -14.66 11.68
N ILE A 199 26.35 -13.53 12.36
CA ILE A 199 27.58 -12.78 12.55
C ILE A 199 28.16 -13.25 13.87
N THR A 200 29.35 -13.85 13.83
CA THR A 200 30.07 -14.22 15.05
C THR A 200 30.44 -12.93 15.81
N ASN A 201 30.09 -12.85 17.09
CA ASN A 201 30.34 -11.70 17.97
C ASN A 201 29.64 -10.40 17.56
N SER A 202 28.47 -10.47 16.94
CA SER A 202 27.72 -9.31 16.52
C SER A 202 26.58 -8.94 17.45
N ASP A 203 26.51 -9.56 18.62
CA ASP A 203 25.54 -9.18 19.64
C ASP A 203 25.80 -7.73 20.05
N ILE A 204 24.75 -6.92 20.11
CA ILE A 204 24.84 -5.51 20.45
C ILE A 204 24.10 -5.26 21.76
N ASN A 205 24.73 -4.49 22.67
CA ASN A 205 24.06 -4.06 23.89
C ASN A 205 22.95 -3.07 23.53
N ILE A 206 21.72 -3.30 24.01
CA ILE A 206 20.56 -2.46 23.66
C ILE A 206 20.54 -1.12 24.38
N ASP A 207 21.27 -0.98 25.51
CA ASP A 207 21.37 0.26 26.29
C ASP A 207 22.50 1.16 25.80
N ASN A 208 23.63 0.57 25.43
CA ASN A 208 24.80 1.28 24.93
C ASN A 208 25.36 0.58 23.67
N PRO A 209 24.69 0.74 22.52
CA PRO A 209 25.06 0.07 21.30
C PRO A 209 26.42 0.58 20.75
N LYS A 210 27.32 -0.35 20.46
CA LYS A 210 28.55 -0.08 19.73
C LYS A 210 28.39 -0.58 18.30
N TYR A 211 28.34 0.37 17.38
CA TYR A 211 28.19 0.09 15.96
C TYR A 211 29.57 -0.22 15.37
N THR A 212 29.68 -1.33 14.69
CA THR A 212 30.96 -1.84 14.16
C THR A 212 30.99 -1.90 12.64
N SER A 213 29.85 -1.54 11.99
CA SER A 213 29.66 -1.65 10.53
C SER A 213 30.20 -2.99 10.02
N PRO A 214 29.69 -4.14 10.52
CA PRO A 214 30.20 -5.42 10.13
C PRO A 214 30.13 -5.54 8.62
N VAL A 215 31.29 -5.56 7.99
CA VAL A 215 31.36 -5.82 6.55
C VAL A 215 30.95 -7.27 6.38
N ALA A 216 29.89 -7.47 5.65
CA ALA A 216 29.48 -8.80 5.32
C ALA A 216 30.64 -9.52 4.64
N ALA A 217 31.09 -10.59 5.24
CA ALA A 217 31.94 -11.56 4.58
C ALA A 217 31.12 -12.28 3.50
N HIS A 218 30.78 -11.57 2.42
CA HIS A 218 29.78 -11.97 1.43
C HIS A 218 30.24 -13.05 0.49
N LYS A 219 31.49 -13.43 0.52
CA LYS A 219 32.07 -14.19 -0.58
C LYS A 219 31.81 -15.69 -0.51
N ASN A 220 31.44 -16.27 0.64
CA ASN A 220 31.40 -17.74 0.76
C ASN A 220 30.34 -18.29 1.72
N GLY A 221 29.26 -17.62 1.96
CA GLY A 221 28.18 -18.17 2.80
C GLY A 221 27.32 -19.19 2.05
N ASN A 222 26.85 -20.23 2.73
CA ASN A 222 25.88 -21.23 2.25
C ASN A 222 24.51 -20.65 1.84
N GLY A 223 24.44 -19.35 1.53
CA GLY A 223 23.21 -18.60 1.36
C GLY A 223 22.98 -17.99 -0.02
N ASN A 224 23.72 -18.40 -1.06
CA ASN A 224 23.45 -17.97 -2.43
C ASN A 224 22.15 -18.57 -2.93
N ALA A 225 21.03 -18.03 -2.48
CA ALA A 225 19.73 -18.44 -2.95
C ALA A 225 19.22 -17.45 -3.99
N TYR A 226 19.02 -17.92 -5.18
CA TYR A 226 18.24 -17.21 -6.18
C TYR A 226 16.78 -17.65 -6.06
N GLN A 227 15.87 -16.73 -6.32
CA GLN A 227 14.43 -16.98 -6.40
C GLN A 227 13.90 -16.36 -7.69
N TYR A 228 12.93 -17.02 -8.27
CA TYR A 228 12.23 -16.55 -9.45
C TYR A 228 10.73 -16.67 -9.22
N ASN A 229 10.02 -15.57 -9.34
CA ASN A 229 8.57 -15.54 -9.28
C ASN A 229 8.03 -15.07 -10.63
N TYR A 230 7.03 -15.77 -11.12
CA TYR A 230 6.31 -15.46 -12.34
C TYR A 230 4.83 -15.52 -12.06
N LEU A 231 4.10 -14.49 -12.47
CA LEU A 231 2.65 -14.45 -12.45
C LEU A 231 2.17 -13.85 -13.75
N LYS A 232 1.32 -14.57 -14.45
CA LYS A 232 0.54 -14.08 -15.58
C LYS A 232 -0.94 -14.14 -15.19
N THR A 233 -1.67 -13.05 -15.44
CA THR A 233 -3.12 -13.03 -15.33
C THR A 233 -3.74 -12.54 -16.63
N VAL A 234 -4.93 -13.06 -16.95
CA VAL A 234 -5.77 -12.59 -18.06
C VAL A 234 -7.20 -12.55 -17.55
N GLY A 235 -7.82 -11.38 -17.63
CA GLY A 235 -9.20 -11.15 -17.24
C GLY A 235 -10.06 -10.73 -18.43
N VAL A 236 -11.23 -11.31 -18.57
CA VAL A 236 -12.27 -10.85 -19.48
C VAL A 236 -13.47 -10.46 -18.66
N TYR A 237 -14.04 -9.29 -18.91
CA TYR A 237 -15.11 -8.77 -18.08
C TYR A 237 -16.18 -8.03 -18.88
N ILE A 238 -17.37 -8.04 -18.32
CA ILE A 238 -18.53 -7.31 -18.81
C ILE A 238 -19.25 -6.73 -17.59
N GLN A 239 -19.71 -5.50 -17.70
CA GLN A 239 -20.51 -4.84 -16.67
C GLN A 239 -21.55 -3.94 -17.34
N ASP A 240 -22.73 -3.92 -16.79
CA ASP A 240 -23.78 -2.98 -17.16
C ASP A 240 -24.35 -2.26 -15.93
N THR A 241 -24.65 -0.98 -16.10
CA THR A 241 -25.35 -0.15 -15.12
C THR A 241 -26.64 0.34 -15.76
N ALA A 242 -27.75 -0.19 -15.28
CA ALA A 242 -29.09 0.11 -15.75
C ALA A 242 -29.78 1.16 -14.86
N TYR A 243 -30.28 2.21 -15.46
CA TYR A 243 -31.05 3.27 -14.83
C TYR A 243 -32.54 2.97 -15.03
N PHE A 244 -33.12 2.15 -14.13
CA PHE A 244 -34.52 1.73 -14.24
C PHE A 244 -35.48 2.88 -14.05
N THR A 245 -35.13 3.82 -13.19
CA THR A 245 -35.81 5.10 -12.97
C THR A 245 -34.77 6.16 -12.60
N ASP A 246 -35.15 7.42 -12.51
CA ASP A 246 -34.28 8.49 -12.01
C ASP A 246 -33.74 8.20 -10.59
N ASN A 247 -34.49 7.39 -9.84
CA ASN A 247 -34.20 7.09 -8.44
C ASN A 247 -33.59 5.70 -8.21
N PHE A 248 -33.76 4.74 -9.15
CA PHE A 248 -33.31 3.36 -8.96
C PHE A 248 -32.32 2.93 -10.04
N ILE A 249 -31.11 2.62 -9.59
CA ILE A 249 -29.98 2.23 -10.45
C ILE A 249 -29.44 0.88 -9.99
N MET A 250 -29.19 -0.02 -10.92
CA MET A 250 -28.54 -1.30 -10.64
C MET A 250 -27.29 -1.46 -11.50
N THR A 251 -26.28 -2.10 -10.94
CA THR A 251 -25.06 -2.50 -11.66
C THR A 251 -24.88 -4.00 -11.52
N GLY A 252 -24.65 -4.70 -12.64
CA GLY A 252 -24.29 -6.11 -12.67
C GLY A 252 -23.00 -6.30 -13.45
N GLY A 253 -22.09 -7.13 -12.96
CA GLY A 253 -20.83 -7.41 -13.63
C GLY A 253 -20.39 -8.86 -13.48
N LEU A 254 -19.76 -9.38 -14.52
CA LEU A 254 -19.12 -10.69 -14.57
C LEU A 254 -17.68 -10.51 -15.00
N ARG A 255 -16.77 -11.24 -14.37
CA ARG A 255 -15.36 -11.30 -14.75
C ARG A 255 -14.88 -12.74 -14.67
N TYR A 256 -14.34 -13.25 -15.74
CA TYR A 256 -13.55 -14.47 -15.70
C TYR A 256 -12.08 -14.10 -15.63
N GLU A 257 -11.37 -14.58 -14.61
CA GLU A 257 -9.95 -14.35 -14.41
C GLU A 257 -9.20 -15.68 -14.43
N TYR A 258 -8.21 -15.77 -15.29
CA TYR A 258 -7.26 -16.87 -15.40
C TYR A 258 -5.89 -16.42 -14.91
N PHE A 259 -5.17 -17.28 -14.20
CA PHE A 259 -3.78 -17.06 -13.84
C PHE A 259 -2.91 -18.28 -14.13
N ASP A 260 -1.63 -18.00 -14.38
CA ASP A 260 -0.53 -18.95 -14.46
C ASP A 260 0.61 -18.41 -13.59
N GLN A 261 1.02 -19.16 -12.57
CA GLN A 261 2.04 -18.73 -11.62
C GLN A 261 3.11 -19.79 -11.42
N PHE A 262 4.33 -19.30 -11.18
CA PHE A 262 5.47 -20.12 -10.80
C PHE A 262 6.31 -19.39 -9.76
N ALA A 263 6.77 -20.11 -8.74
CA ALA A 263 7.73 -19.62 -7.78
C ALA A 263 8.77 -20.68 -7.47
N GLY A 264 10.04 -20.40 -7.76
CA GLY A 264 11.17 -21.30 -7.51
C GLY A 264 12.24 -20.69 -6.63
N ARG A 265 12.91 -21.51 -5.84
CA ARG A 265 13.94 -21.11 -4.86
C ARG A 265 15.13 -22.07 -4.86
N HIS A 266 16.23 -21.64 -4.25
CA HIS A 266 17.47 -22.40 -4.07
C HIS A 266 18.17 -22.83 -5.36
N CYS A 267 18.09 -21.99 -6.37
CA CYS A 267 18.79 -22.19 -7.61
C CYS A 267 20.25 -21.72 -7.50
N LEU A 268 21.14 -22.32 -8.28
CA LEU A 268 22.55 -21.94 -8.31
C LEU A 268 22.78 -20.56 -8.95
N ASN A 269 21.88 -20.15 -9.83
CA ASN A 269 21.87 -18.84 -10.48
C ASN A 269 20.46 -18.50 -10.99
N ALA A 270 20.24 -17.26 -11.41
CA ALA A 270 18.95 -16.79 -11.89
C ALA A 270 18.42 -17.59 -13.11
N ALA A 271 19.30 -18.08 -13.97
CA ALA A 271 18.90 -18.86 -15.16
C ALA A 271 18.29 -20.21 -14.78
N ASN A 272 18.78 -20.83 -13.69
CA ASN A 272 18.33 -22.14 -13.22
C ASN A 272 17.04 -22.07 -12.37
N CYS A 273 16.51 -20.89 -12.08
CA CYS A 273 15.27 -20.70 -11.34
C CYS A 273 14.02 -20.57 -12.19
N LYS A 274 14.11 -20.61 -13.51
CA LYS A 274 12.97 -20.37 -14.41
C LYS A 274 11.99 -21.54 -14.47
N LYS A 275 10.75 -21.26 -14.79
CA LYS A 275 9.70 -22.25 -15.04
C LYS A 275 10.17 -23.29 -16.05
N GLY A 276 9.91 -24.57 -15.79
CA GLY A 276 10.31 -25.71 -16.65
C GLY A 276 11.72 -26.25 -16.41
N GLN A 277 12.48 -25.71 -15.44
CA GLN A 277 13.76 -26.26 -15.02
C GLN A 277 13.56 -27.24 -13.85
N ASN A 278 14.32 -28.36 -13.84
CA ASN A 278 14.30 -29.30 -12.72
C ASN A 278 14.89 -28.65 -11.46
N LEU A 279 13.99 -28.13 -10.64
CA LEU A 279 14.36 -27.56 -9.33
C LEU A 279 14.37 -28.70 -8.31
N THR A 280 15.54 -29.20 -7.98
CA THR A 280 15.76 -30.42 -7.20
C THR A 280 15.40 -30.33 -5.72
N LYS A 281 14.89 -29.21 -5.21
CA LYS A 281 14.54 -29.07 -3.79
C LYS A 281 13.29 -28.24 -3.56
N THR A 282 12.31 -28.87 -2.94
CA THR A 282 11.23 -28.40 -2.06
C THR A 282 10.88 -26.90 -2.09
N GLY A 283 9.64 -26.58 -2.38
CA GLY A 283 9.10 -25.23 -2.24
C GLY A 283 8.85 -24.53 -3.57
N ASN A 284 8.51 -25.26 -4.61
CA ASN A 284 8.07 -24.68 -5.87
C ASN A 284 6.56 -24.60 -5.90
N THR A 285 6.05 -23.44 -6.31
CA THR A 285 4.66 -23.28 -6.72
C THR A 285 4.64 -23.26 -8.24
N ASP A 286 3.90 -24.17 -8.88
CA ASP A 286 3.65 -24.18 -10.32
C ASP A 286 2.16 -24.50 -10.50
N GLN A 287 1.33 -23.49 -10.74
CA GLN A 287 -0.11 -23.62 -10.74
C GLN A 287 -0.75 -22.69 -11.76
N HIS A 288 -1.84 -23.15 -12.32
CA HIS A 288 -2.74 -22.32 -13.12
C HIS A 288 -4.18 -22.67 -12.76
N ASP A 289 -5.05 -21.70 -12.80
CA ASP A 289 -6.49 -21.87 -12.53
C ASP A 289 -7.25 -20.66 -13.04
N GLY A 290 -8.57 -20.74 -13.05
CA GLY A 290 -9.44 -19.64 -13.44
C GLY A 290 -10.73 -19.62 -12.63
N LYS A 291 -11.29 -18.42 -12.48
CA LYS A 291 -12.52 -18.24 -11.71
C LYS A 291 -13.43 -17.20 -12.32
N LEU A 292 -14.73 -17.53 -12.34
CA LEU A 292 -15.78 -16.55 -12.59
C LEU A 292 -16.12 -15.79 -11.31
N LEU A 293 -16.12 -14.49 -11.39
CA LEU A 293 -16.37 -13.55 -10.30
C LEU A 293 -17.61 -12.72 -10.61
N TYR A 294 -18.37 -12.42 -9.58
CA TYR A 294 -19.64 -11.69 -9.67
C TYR A 294 -19.55 -10.36 -8.93
N GLN A 295 -20.18 -9.36 -9.50
CA GLN A 295 -20.40 -8.06 -8.87
C GLN A 295 -21.85 -7.63 -9.08
N LEU A 296 -22.50 -7.21 -8.00
CA LEU A 296 -23.84 -6.66 -8.03
C LEU A 296 -23.89 -5.41 -7.17
N GLY A 297 -24.57 -4.38 -7.63
CA GLY A 297 -24.77 -3.14 -6.90
C GLY A 297 -26.16 -2.58 -7.14
N ALA A 298 -26.71 -1.89 -6.15
CA ALA A 298 -27.96 -1.16 -6.27
C ALA A 298 -27.84 0.17 -5.53
N VAL A 299 -28.43 1.21 -6.11
CA VAL A 299 -28.57 2.55 -5.51
C VAL A 299 -30.01 2.97 -5.60
N TYR A 300 -30.54 3.48 -4.48
CA TYR A 300 -31.85 4.12 -4.45
C TYR A 300 -31.74 5.54 -3.91
N LYS A 301 -32.15 6.51 -4.70
CA LYS A 301 -32.16 7.93 -4.36
C LYS A 301 -33.53 8.29 -3.79
N PHE A 302 -33.63 8.57 -2.50
CA PHE A 302 -34.87 9.03 -1.85
C PHE A 302 -35.18 10.47 -2.18
N THR A 303 -34.13 11.27 -2.29
CA THR A 303 -34.16 12.70 -2.69
C THR A 303 -32.92 12.98 -3.55
N PRO A 304 -32.81 14.15 -4.17
CA PRO A 304 -31.57 14.57 -4.84
C PRO A 304 -30.33 14.56 -3.94
N HIS A 305 -30.52 14.60 -2.62
CA HIS A 305 -29.45 14.69 -1.64
C HIS A 305 -29.22 13.40 -0.84
N ILE A 306 -30.16 12.47 -0.82
CA ILE A 306 -30.10 11.26 0.01
C ILE A 306 -30.23 10.03 -0.87
N ALA A 307 -29.23 9.18 -0.82
CA ALA A 307 -29.25 7.87 -1.47
C ALA A 307 -28.83 6.75 -0.52
N THR A 308 -29.35 5.55 -0.72
CA THR A 308 -28.84 4.31 -0.13
C THR A 308 -28.22 3.44 -1.21
N PHE A 309 -27.29 2.60 -0.80
CA PHE A 309 -26.64 1.65 -1.70
C PHE A 309 -26.44 0.31 -1.03
N ALA A 310 -26.37 -0.74 -1.84
CA ALA A 310 -25.93 -2.07 -1.44
C ALA A 310 -25.02 -2.64 -2.52
N ASN A 311 -23.92 -3.29 -2.11
CA ASN A 311 -22.93 -3.88 -3.01
C ASN A 311 -22.61 -5.30 -2.57
N TYR A 312 -22.46 -6.19 -3.54
CA TYR A 312 -21.84 -7.51 -3.38
C TYR A 312 -20.73 -7.65 -4.41
N SER A 313 -19.58 -8.14 -3.99
CA SER A 313 -18.47 -8.43 -4.91
C SER A 313 -17.66 -9.65 -4.46
N GLU A 314 -17.08 -10.34 -5.44
CA GLU A 314 -16.14 -11.43 -5.24
C GLU A 314 -14.75 -11.00 -5.68
N SER A 315 -13.73 -11.53 -5.02
CA SER A 315 -12.33 -11.34 -5.37
C SER A 315 -11.58 -12.67 -5.36
N PHE A 316 -10.48 -12.70 -6.11
CA PHE A 316 -9.66 -13.86 -6.33
C PHE A 316 -8.19 -13.44 -6.37
N ARG A 317 -7.32 -14.14 -5.63
CA ARG A 317 -5.91 -13.80 -5.54
C ARG A 317 -5.05 -15.06 -5.58
N PRO A 318 -4.21 -15.25 -6.62
CA PRO A 318 -3.21 -16.29 -6.64
C PRO A 318 -2.25 -16.16 -5.45
N GLN A 319 -1.85 -17.28 -4.87
CA GLN A 319 -0.90 -17.34 -3.76
C GLN A 319 0.37 -18.05 -4.23
N MET A 320 1.52 -17.44 -3.97
CA MET A 320 2.84 -17.99 -4.29
C MET A 320 3.70 -18.06 -3.05
N SER A 321 4.48 -19.11 -2.89
CA SER A 321 5.49 -19.19 -1.87
C SER A 321 6.82 -19.71 -2.42
N VAL A 322 7.88 -19.03 -2.02
CA VAL A 322 9.28 -19.43 -2.28
C VAL A 322 10.06 -19.64 -0.99
N ALA A 323 9.51 -19.21 0.14
CA ALA A 323 10.21 -19.22 1.42
C ALA A 323 10.03 -20.54 2.18
N THR A 324 8.93 -21.24 1.93
CA THR A 324 8.55 -22.45 2.67
C THR A 324 8.07 -23.53 1.71
N PRO A 325 8.36 -24.81 2.00
CA PRO A 325 7.76 -25.93 1.29
C PRO A 325 6.23 -25.82 1.35
N VAL A 326 5.57 -26.10 0.26
CA VAL A 326 4.11 -26.17 0.20
C VAL A 326 3.70 -27.63 0.33
N SER A 327 2.87 -27.96 1.30
CA SER A 327 2.23 -29.25 1.41
C SER A 327 0.92 -29.23 0.64
N GLY A 328 0.87 -29.85 -0.55
CA GLY A 328 -0.30 -29.88 -1.42
C GLY A 328 -0.46 -28.62 -2.30
N ASP A 329 -1.61 -28.50 -2.95
CA ASP A 329 -1.95 -27.37 -3.83
C ASP A 329 -2.21 -26.10 -3.05
N LEU A 330 -1.52 -25.04 -3.39
CA LEU A 330 -1.73 -23.71 -2.82
C LEU A 330 -2.94 -23.03 -3.49
N LYS A 331 -4.13 -23.36 -3.02
CA LYS A 331 -5.38 -22.80 -3.56
C LYS A 331 -5.38 -21.28 -3.48
N PRO A 332 -5.89 -20.58 -4.50
CA PRO A 332 -6.01 -19.13 -4.46
C PRO A 332 -6.90 -18.63 -3.32
N GLU A 333 -6.52 -17.51 -2.73
CA GLU A 333 -7.34 -16.78 -1.77
C GLU A 333 -8.61 -16.28 -2.47
N GLN A 334 -9.77 -16.43 -1.82
CA GLN A 334 -11.05 -15.98 -2.33
C GLN A 334 -11.70 -15.04 -1.32
N GLY A 335 -12.13 -13.89 -1.79
CA GLY A 335 -12.85 -12.89 -1.00
C GLY A 335 -14.31 -12.76 -1.44
N LYS A 336 -15.17 -12.48 -0.47
CA LYS A 336 -16.56 -12.05 -0.68
C LYS A 336 -16.80 -10.83 0.18
N SER A 337 -17.31 -9.77 -0.43
CA SER A 337 -17.63 -8.51 0.23
C SER A 337 -19.12 -8.22 0.08
N PHE A 338 -19.74 -7.84 1.16
CA PHE A 338 -21.08 -7.27 1.18
C PHE A 338 -21.02 -5.95 1.93
N GLU A 339 -21.62 -4.91 1.35
CA GLU A 339 -21.69 -3.58 1.92
C GLU A 339 -23.08 -2.98 1.70
N ILE A 340 -23.61 -2.28 2.71
CA ILE A 340 -24.82 -1.48 2.62
C ILE A 340 -24.58 -0.13 3.30
N GLY A 341 -25.10 0.93 2.73
CA GLY A 341 -24.87 2.25 3.29
C GLY A 341 -25.84 3.31 2.81
N ALA A 342 -25.63 4.51 3.34
CA ALA A 342 -26.35 5.71 2.95
C ALA A 342 -25.36 6.84 2.65
N LYS A 343 -25.73 7.68 1.69
CA LYS A 343 -24.98 8.88 1.28
C LYS A 343 -25.89 10.10 1.38
N TYR A 344 -25.32 11.17 1.89
CA TYR A 344 -25.88 12.50 1.82
C TYR A 344 -24.93 13.39 1.04
N GLU A 345 -25.44 14.15 0.08
CA GLU A 345 -24.65 15.06 -0.74
C GLU A 345 -25.47 16.31 -1.06
N ASN A 346 -24.86 17.46 -0.87
CA ASN A 346 -25.35 18.74 -1.36
C ASN A 346 -24.19 19.56 -1.97
N SER A 347 -24.44 20.81 -2.36
CA SER A 347 -23.46 21.66 -3.06
C SER A 347 -22.15 21.93 -2.30
N GLY A 348 -22.09 21.72 -1.01
CA GLY A 348 -20.89 22.01 -0.20
C GLY A 348 -20.47 20.88 0.76
N PHE A 349 -21.25 19.80 0.84
CA PHE A 349 -21.12 18.84 1.92
C PHE A 349 -21.49 17.43 1.49
N ASN A 350 -20.66 16.45 1.83
CA ASN A 350 -20.97 15.04 1.61
C ASN A 350 -20.71 14.21 2.88
N ALA A 351 -21.57 13.23 3.11
CA ALA A 351 -21.44 12.27 4.19
C ALA A 351 -21.78 10.86 3.69
N THR A 352 -21.02 9.86 4.12
CA THR A 352 -21.28 8.45 3.83
C THR A 352 -21.24 7.65 5.12
N LEU A 353 -22.24 6.79 5.31
CA LEU A 353 -22.24 5.76 6.35
C LEU A 353 -22.36 4.40 5.69
N ALA A 354 -21.41 3.49 5.95
CA ALA A 354 -21.39 2.15 5.39
C ALA A 354 -21.25 1.09 6.48
N LEU A 355 -21.93 -0.03 6.30
CA LEU A 355 -21.77 -1.27 7.05
C LEU A 355 -21.21 -2.31 6.11
N PHE A 356 -20.10 -2.95 6.48
CA PHE A 356 -19.45 -3.94 5.64
C PHE A 356 -19.25 -5.29 6.34
N ASN A 357 -19.22 -6.34 5.52
CA ASN A 357 -18.86 -7.69 5.93
C ASN A 357 -18.05 -8.36 4.82
N ILE A 358 -16.76 -8.54 5.06
CA ILE A 358 -15.79 -9.12 4.12
C ILE A 358 -15.32 -10.45 4.69
N SER A 359 -15.39 -11.51 3.90
CA SER A 359 -14.85 -12.82 4.26
C SER A 359 -13.78 -13.26 3.26
N LYS A 360 -12.71 -13.85 3.77
CA LYS A 360 -11.65 -14.48 3.00
C LYS A 360 -11.56 -15.96 3.31
N ARG A 361 -11.31 -16.78 2.30
CA ARG A 361 -11.06 -18.22 2.39
C ARG A 361 -9.70 -18.54 1.78
N ASN A 362 -9.21 -19.74 2.09
CA ASN A 362 -7.92 -20.23 1.63
C ASN A 362 -6.76 -19.28 2.02
N VAL A 363 -6.81 -18.72 3.22
CA VAL A 363 -5.73 -17.88 3.73
C VAL A 363 -4.54 -18.77 4.05
N ALA A 364 -3.37 -18.47 3.47
CA ALA A 364 -2.15 -19.22 3.71
C ALA A 364 -1.36 -18.61 4.87
N GLU A 365 -0.88 -19.46 5.77
CA GLU A 365 -0.01 -19.10 6.89
C GLU A 365 1.26 -19.97 6.90
N ALA A 366 2.38 -19.35 7.32
CA ALA A 366 3.64 -20.06 7.50
C ALA A 366 3.64 -20.79 8.85
N VAL A 367 4.02 -22.06 8.84
CA VAL A 367 4.09 -22.95 10.00
C VAL A 367 5.52 -23.36 10.26
N GLY A 368 5.92 -23.30 11.52
CA GLY A 368 7.30 -23.62 11.91
C GLY A 368 8.25 -22.43 11.70
N SER A 369 9.53 -22.68 11.83
CA SER A 369 10.58 -21.67 11.70
C SER A 369 11.81 -22.19 10.97
N GLY A 370 12.57 -21.29 10.36
CA GLY A 370 13.81 -21.61 9.66
C GLY A 370 13.60 -22.50 8.43
N SER A 371 14.45 -23.51 8.26
CA SER A 371 14.41 -24.43 7.12
C SER A 371 13.21 -25.38 7.12
N ASN A 372 12.54 -25.54 8.26
CA ASN A 372 11.39 -26.44 8.42
C ASN A 372 10.05 -25.72 8.32
N ALA A 373 10.07 -24.42 8.03
CA ALA A 373 8.83 -23.67 7.85
C ALA A 373 8.08 -24.15 6.60
N GLN A 374 6.80 -24.42 6.77
CA GLN A 374 5.87 -24.82 5.70
C GLN A 374 4.78 -23.77 5.53
N LEU A 375 4.30 -23.60 4.32
CA LEU A 375 3.14 -22.77 4.03
C LEU A 375 1.92 -23.69 3.86
N ASN A 376 0.92 -23.49 4.69
CA ASN A 376 -0.32 -24.24 4.63
C ASN A 376 -1.51 -23.32 4.40
N ILE A 377 -2.55 -23.86 3.77
CA ILE A 377 -3.84 -23.16 3.67
C ILE A 377 -4.62 -23.48 4.95
N VAL A 378 -4.74 -22.49 5.80
CA VAL A 378 -5.16 -22.72 7.18
C VAL A 378 -6.49 -22.09 7.52
N GLY A 379 -7.10 -21.30 6.61
CA GLY A 379 -8.22 -20.73 7.25
C GLY A 379 -9.11 -19.79 6.47
N LYS A 380 -9.99 -19.26 7.27
CA LYS A 380 -11.01 -18.29 6.92
C LYS A 380 -10.91 -17.11 7.86
N GLN A 381 -10.89 -15.94 7.29
CA GLN A 381 -10.89 -14.67 8.02
C GLN A 381 -12.14 -13.87 7.69
N ARG A 382 -12.56 -13.05 8.63
CA ARG A 382 -13.68 -12.13 8.42
C ARG A 382 -13.39 -10.77 9.00
N SER A 383 -13.63 -9.73 8.19
CA SER A 383 -13.66 -8.33 8.58
C SER A 383 -15.09 -7.82 8.49
N ARG A 384 -15.57 -7.18 9.55
CA ARG A 384 -16.86 -6.49 9.54
C ARG A 384 -16.79 -5.23 10.37
N GLY A 385 -17.56 -4.24 9.98
CA GLY A 385 -17.50 -2.96 10.67
C GLY A 385 -18.46 -1.93 10.15
N VAL A 386 -18.18 -0.72 10.60
CA VAL A 386 -18.90 0.51 10.25
C VAL A 386 -17.86 1.53 9.81
N GLU A 387 -18.13 2.23 8.72
CA GLU A 387 -17.34 3.36 8.24
C GLU A 387 -18.24 4.59 8.12
N PHE A 388 -17.74 5.71 8.59
CA PHE A 388 -18.39 7.01 8.46
C PHE A 388 -17.36 8.01 7.94
N ASP A 389 -17.72 8.68 6.86
CA ASP A 389 -16.94 9.73 6.23
C ASP A 389 -17.77 10.99 6.10
N LEU A 390 -17.14 12.12 6.36
CA LEU A 390 -17.72 13.46 6.30
C LEU A 390 -16.72 14.43 5.70
N ASN A 391 -17.10 15.14 4.67
CA ASN A 391 -16.24 16.14 4.04
C ASN A 391 -17.08 17.29 3.46
N GLY A 392 -16.63 18.51 3.64
CA GLY A 392 -17.27 19.67 3.03
C GLY A 392 -17.15 20.95 3.82
N GLN A 393 -17.95 21.93 3.42
CA GLN A 393 -18.05 23.23 4.06
C GLN A 393 -19.27 23.27 4.98
N ILE A 394 -19.05 23.54 6.27
CA ILE A 394 -20.11 23.74 7.26
C ILE A 394 -20.67 25.16 7.13
N THR A 395 -19.81 26.13 6.88
CA THR A 395 -20.13 27.52 6.54
C THR A 395 -19.20 27.97 5.42
N ASP A 396 -19.46 29.18 4.87
CA ASP A 396 -18.60 29.76 3.82
C ASP A 396 -17.12 29.85 4.22
N SER A 397 -16.83 29.89 5.52
CA SER A 397 -15.46 30.00 6.05
C SER A 397 -14.94 28.74 6.74
N LEU A 398 -15.79 27.78 7.10
CA LEU A 398 -15.40 26.61 7.89
C LEU A 398 -15.58 25.32 7.10
N SER A 399 -14.49 24.63 6.83
CA SER A 399 -14.45 23.30 6.22
C SER A 399 -14.18 22.23 7.25
N VAL A 400 -14.75 21.04 7.05
CA VAL A 400 -14.55 19.84 7.87
C VAL A 400 -14.15 18.66 7.00
N ALA A 401 -13.21 17.85 7.51
CA ALA A 401 -12.96 16.50 7.04
C ALA A 401 -12.92 15.57 8.27
N ALA A 402 -13.79 14.58 8.32
CA ALA A 402 -13.87 13.65 9.43
C ALA A 402 -14.08 12.22 8.90
N ASN A 403 -13.45 11.27 9.54
CA ASN A 403 -13.74 9.86 9.33
C ASN A 403 -13.73 9.09 10.66
N TYR A 404 -14.48 8.01 10.68
CA TYR A 404 -14.49 7.05 11.77
C TYR A 404 -14.67 5.66 11.21
N THR A 405 -13.83 4.72 11.66
CA THR A 405 -13.93 3.31 11.31
C THR A 405 -13.95 2.45 12.57
N TYR A 406 -14.97 1.61 12.69
CA TYR A 406 -14.97 0.47 13.59
C TYR A 406 -14.76 -0.81 12.80
N THR A 407 -13.68 -1.55 13.07
CA THR A 407 -13.34 -2.76 12.33
C THR A 407 -13.03 -3.93 13.27
N LYS A 408 -13.75 -5.03 13.09
CA LYS A 408 -13.50 -6.31 13.78
C LYS A 408 -13.02 -7.35 12.77
N VAL A 409 -11.70 -7.62 12.78
CA VAL A 409 -11.06 -8.60 11.89
C VAL A 409 -10.64 -9.81 12.69
N LYS A 410 -11.19 -11.00 12.34
CA LYS A 410 -10.93 -12.22 13.08
C LYS A 410 -10.56 -13.38 12.16
N SER A 411 -9.70 -14.27 12.63
CA SER A 411 -9.59 -15.63 12.11
C SER A 411 -10.81 -16.42 12.59
N LEU A 412 -11.51 -17.06 11.67
CA LEU A 412 -12.67 -17.91 11.98
C LEU A 412 -12.31 -19.39 12.00
N GLU A 413 -11.30 -19.75 11.23
CA GLU A 413 -10.75 -21.09 11.10
C GLU A 413 -9.24 -20.96 11.03
N ASN A 414 -8.53 -21.73 11.84
CA ASN A 414 -7.07 -21.85 11.80
C ASN A 414 -6.72 -23.23 12.39
N GLU A 415 -6.44 -24.19 11.51
CA GLU A 415 -6.15 -25.57 11.93
C GLU A 415 -4.81 -25.71 12.64
N LEU A 416 -3.89 -24.79 12.38
CA LEU A 416 -2.53 -24.85 12.92
C LEU A 416 -2.38 -24.15 14.27
N TYR A 417 -3.11 -23.07 14.43
CA TYR A 417 -3.11 -22.25 15.65
C TYR A 417 -4.54 -22.06 16.15
N PRO A 418 -5.12 -23.06 16.85
CA PRO A 418 -6.47 -22.95 17.40
C PRO A 418 -6.65 -21.70 18.28
N ASP A 419 -5.61 -21.28 18.99
CA ASP A 419 -5.59 -20.08 19.82
C ASP A 419 -5.78 -18.77 19.01
N ALA A 420 -5.49 -18.77 17.71
CA ALA A 420 -5.76 -17.64 16.83
C ALA A 420 -7.24 -17.46 16.49
N VAL A 421 -8.05 -18.53 16.65
CA VAL A 421 -9.46 -18.51 16.29
C VAL A 421 -10.23 -17.55 17.20
N ASN A 422 -11.05 -16.70 16.57
CA ASN A 422 -11.80 -15.62 17.21
C ASN A 422 -10.98 -14.46 17.81
N GLN A 423 -9.65 -14.46 17.70
CA GLN A 423 -8.85 -13.32 18.06
C GLN A 423 -8.89 -12.22 17.00
N GLN A 424 -8.68 -10.96 17.41
CA GLN A 424 -8.45 -9.83 16.50
C GLN A 424 -7.10 -10.02 15.82
N LEU A 425 -6.99 -9.81 14.51
CA LEU A 425 -5.71 -9.92 13.82
C LEU A 425 -4.70 -8.89 14.33
N SER A 426 -3.41 -9.27 14.33
CA SER A 426 -2.30 -8.38 14.67
C SER A 426 -2.30 -7.11 13.80
N GLY A 427 -1.96 -5.97 14.39
CA GLY A 427 -1.80 -4.72 13.66
C GLY A 427 -3.11 -4.04 13.25
N VAL A 428 -4.27 -4.54 13.67
CA VAL A 428 -5.56 -3.97 13.31
C VAL A 428 -6.24 -3.39 14.55
N PRO A 429 -6.22 -2.07 14.78
CA PRO A 429 -7.01 -1.43 15.83
C PRO A 429 -8.51 -1.54 15.51
N LYS A 430 -9.33 -1.70 16.55
CA LYS A 430 -10.78 -1.77 16.36
C LYS A 430 -11.41 -0.43 16.01
N HIS A 431 -10.85 0.65 16.52
CA HIS A 431 -11.37 2.01 16.34
C HIS A 431 -10.28 2.91 15.77
N GLN A 432 -10.61 3.62 14.73
CA GLN A 432 -9.79 4.68 14.15
C GLN A 432 -10.69 5.87 13.84
N ALA A 433 -10.19 7.08 14.05
CA ALA A 433 -10.91 8.29 13.75
C ALA A 433 -9.95 9.41 13.34
N SER A 434 -10.42 10.32 12.51
CA SER A 434 -9.78 11.61 12.32
C SER A 434 -10.83 12.72 12.20
N LEU A 435 -10.48 13.90 12.69
CA LEU A 435 -11.23 15.11 12.50
C LEU A 435 -10.24 16.22 12.18
N PHE A 436 -10.48 16.92 11.08
CA PHE A 436 -9.72 18.08 10.66
C PHE A 436 -10.66 19.22 10.31
N LEU A 437 -10.39 20.40 10.86
CA LEU A 437 -11.13 21.62 10.60
C LEU A 437 -10.19 22.63 9.95
N ALA A 438 -10.67 23.32 8.92
CA ALA A 438 -9.97 24.42 8.29
C ALA A 438 -10.88 25.64 8.24
N TYR A 439 -10.36 26.76 8.69
CA TYR A 439 -11.07 28.03 8.77
C TYR A 439 -10.39 29.09 7.91
N ASN A 440 -11.17 29.70 7.03
CA ASN A 440 -10.77 30.88 6.29
C ASN A 440 -11.00 32.11 7.16
N VAL A 441 -9.91 32.70 7.67
CA VAL A 441 -9.98 33.87 8.56
C VAL A 441 -10.53 35.09 7.83
N GLY A 442 -10.25 35.18 6.53
CA GLY A 442 -10.75 36.23 5.68
C GLY A 442 -9.70 36.80 4.72
N GLU A 443 -10.18 37.61 3.82
CA GLU A 443 -9.39 38.33 2.84
C GLU A 443 -9.03 39.71 3.41
N PHE A 444 -7.75 40.02 3.44
CA PHE A 444 -7.18 41.29 3.89
C PHE A 444 -6.54 42.00 2.70
N ASP A 445 -6.23 43.28 2.81
CA ASP A 445 -5.55 44.06 1.75
C ASP A 445 -4.22 43.42 1.31
N PHE A 446 -3.57 42.70 2.23
CA PHE A 446 -2.30 42.03 1.99
C PHE A 446 -2.46 40.58 1.51
N GLY A 447 -3.63 39.97 1.58
CA GLY A 447 -3.90 38.58 1.16
C GLY A 447 -4.88 37.84 2.06
N ASN A 448 -5.06 36.55 1.81
CA ASN A 448 -5.98 35.67 2.53
C ASN A 448 -5.24 34.77 3.53
N ILE A 449 -5.79 34.63 4.74
CA ILE A 449 -5.23 33.77 5.79
C ILE A 449 -6.18 32.60 6.04
N ARG A 450 -5.62 31.37 6.00
CA ARG A 450 -6.31 30.14 6.37
C ARG A 450 -5.59 29.45 7.50
N VAL A 451 -6.31 28.94 8.46
CA VAL A 451 -5.78 28.15 9.58
C VAL A 451 -6.52 26.82 9.66
N GLY A 452 -5.85 25.79 10.09
CA GLY A 452 -6.52 24.51 10.29
C GLY A 452 -5.82 23.66 11.32
N GLY A 453 -6.59 22.75 11.89
CA GLY A 453 -6.06 21.80 12.87
C GLY A 453 -6.97 20.59 13.01
N GLY A 454 -6.39 19.51 13.48
CA GLY A 454 -7.11 18.27 13.62
C GLY A 454 -6.44 17.28 14.55
N ALA A 455 -7.19 16.22 14.82
CA ALA A 455 -6.76 15.09 15.64
C ALA A 455 -6.99 13.77 14.92
N ARG A 456 -6.02 12.87 15.04
CA ARG A 456 -6.13 11.48 14.58
C ARG A 456 -6.06 10.55 15.78
N TYR A 457 -7.06 9.69 15.93
CA TYR A 457 -7.12 8.64 16.93
C TYR A 457 -6.80 7.29 16.32
N LEU A 458 -5.82 6.60 16.89
CA LEU A 458 -5.48 5.21 16.60
C LEU A 458 -5.78 4.38 17.85
N GLY A 459 -6.73 3.47 17.75
CA GLY A 459 -7.09 2.58 18.87
C GLY A 459 -5.95 1.62 19.22
N SER A 460 -6.02 1.05 20.42
CA SER A 460 -5.09 0.00 20.84
C SER A 460 -5.28 -1.28 20.00
N TRP A 461 -4.18 -2.00 19.76
CA TRP A 461 -4.19 -3.26 19.03
C TRP A 461 -3.18 -4.25 19.61
N HIS A 462 -3.25 -5.52 19.18
CA HIS A 462 -2.40 -6.57 19.70
C HIS A 462 -1.36 -7.00 18.67
N ALA A 463 -0.12 -7.19 19.12
CA ALA A 463 0.93 -7.91 18.42
C ALA A 463 1.05 -9.30 19.04
N TYR A 464 0.83 -10.36 18.26
CA TYR A 464 0.97 -11.74 18.71
C TYR A 464 2.34 -12.29 18.30
N ASN A 465 2.89 -13.22 19.09
CA ASN A 465 4.01 -14.04 18.65
C ASN A 465 3.56 -15.04 17.56
N SER A 466 4.52 -15.78 16.99
CA SER A 466 4.26 -16.64 15.82
C SER A 466 3.25 -17.77 16.04
N ASP A 467 3.07 -18.23 17.27
CA ASP A 467 2.15 -19.30 17.65
C ASP A 467 0.88 -18.81 18.35
N TYR A 468 0.68 -17.50 18.44
CA TYR A 468 -0.47 -16.84 19.08
C TYR A 468 -0.62 -17.08 20.59
N THR A 469 0.37 -17.70 21.24
CA THR A 469 0.31 -17.98 22.70
C THR A 469 0.61 -16.75 23.54
N LYS A 470 1.26 -15.73 22.98
CA LYS A 470 1.59 -14.48 23.67
C LYS A 470 1.11 -13.28 22.88
N ALA A 471 0.48 -12.34 23.56
CA ALA A 471 0.02 -11.08 23.01
C ALA A 471 0.62 -9.91 23.76
N TYR A 472 1.05 -8.88 23.03
CA TYR A 472 1.39 -7.57 23.59
C TYR A 472 0.40 -6.53 23.08
N LYS A 473 -0.26 -5.82 23.99
CA LYS A 473 -1.21 -4.77 23.66
C LYS A 473 -0.48 -3.44 23.48
N LEU A 474 -0.42 -2.97 22.24
CA LEU A 474 0.09 -1.65 21.91
C LEU A 474 -0.94 -0.57 22.28
N PRO A 475 -0.50 0.55 22.88
CA PRO A 475 -1.41 1.56 23.39
C PRO A 475 -2.11 2.31 22.25
N HIS A 476 -3.25 2.91 22.57
CA HIS A 476 -3.88 3.89 21.68
C HIS A 476 -3.07 5.19 21.65
N ALA A 477 -3.29 5.97 20.59
CA ALA A 477 -2.70 7.29 20.45
C ALA A 477 -3.70 8.30 19.90
N VAL A 478 -3.56 9.55 20.34
CA VAL A 478 -4.14 10.72 19.67
C VAL A 478 -2.99 11.59 19.20
N VAL A 479 -3.04 11.99 17.95
CA VAL A 479 -2.01 12.81 17.29
C VAL A 479 -2.68 14.07 16.78
N TYR A 480 -2.10 15.24 17.10
CA TYR A 480 -2.62 16.54 16.70
C TYR A 480 -1.74 17.16 15.62
N ASP A 481 -2.38 17.65 14.58
CA ASP A 481 -1.74 18.34 13.46
C ASP A 481 -2.39 19.71 13.25
N ALA A 482 -1.64 20.70 12.75
CA ALA A 482 -2.18 22.01 12.41
C ALA A 482 -1.43 22.64 11.23
N PHE A 483 -2.05 23.61 10.59
CA PHE A 483 -1.41 24.45 9.59
C PHE A 483 -1.84 25.91 9.69
N ILE A 484 -1.01 26.79 9.16
CA ILE A 484 -1.35 28.15 8.79
C ILE A 484 -0.91 28.39 7.34
N ALA A 485 -1.77 28.96 6.53
CA ALA A 485 -1.49 29.30 5.15
C ALA A 485 -1.80 30.78 4.89
N TYR A 486 -0.96 31.41 4.08
CA TYR A 486 -1.08 32.78 3.64
C TYR A 486 -1.03 32.83 2.12
N ASP A 487 -2.12 33.23 1.50
CA ASP A 487 -2.27 33.34 0.05
C ASP A 487 -2.29 34.82 -0.37
N THR A 488 -1.38 35.21 -1.27
CA THR A 488 -1.24 36.60 -1.72
C THR A 488 -0.91 36.71 -3.21
N LYS A 489 -0.79 37.94 -3.71
CA LYS A 489 -0.30 38.21 -5.06
C LYS A 489 1.00 39.01 -5.00
N ILE A 490 2.06 38.53 -5.64
CA ILE A 490 3.31 39.23 -5.80
C ILE A 490 3.54 39.48 -7.29
N SER A 491 3.63 40.74 -7.69
CA SER A 491 3.76 41.16 -9.10
C SER A 491 2.66 40.54 -10.00
N GLY A 492 1.43 40.49 -9.51
CA GLY A 492 0.27 39.95 -10.22
C GLY A 492 0.18 38.40 -10.24
N LYS A 493 1.19 37.67 -9.74
CA LYS A 493 1.19 36.21 -9.64
C LYS A 493 0.69 35.77 -8.28
N LYS A 494 -0.15 34.72 -8.26
CA LYS A 494 -0.62 34.11 -7.01
C LYS A 494 0.55 33.39 -6.33
N VAL A 495 0.72 33.62 -5.04
CA VAL A 495 1.75 33.00 -4.20
C VAL A 495 1.09 32.51 -2.91
N SER A 496 1.39 31.28 -2.51
CA SER A 496 0.90 30.70 -1.25
C SER A 496 2.08 30.27 -0.38
N PHE A 497 2.06 30.68 0.87
CA PHE A 497 2.98 30.24 1.92
C PHE A 497 2.22 29.36 2.90
N GLN A 498 2.71 28.17 3.23
CA GLN A 498 2.07 27.30 4.19
C GLN A 498 3.08 26.70 5.17
N LEU A 499 2.78 26.83 6.45
CA LEU A 499 3.50 26.17 7.54
C LEU A 499 2.62 25.04 8.09
N ASN A 500 3.17 23.84 8.15
CA ASN A 500 2.48 22.66 8.68
C ASN A 500 3.23 22.13 9.91
N GLY A 501 2.51 21.90 11.01
CA GLY A 501 2.98 21.17 12.17
C GLY A 501 2.27 19.82 12.26
N LYS A 502 3.03 18.73 12.37
CA LYS A 502 2.51 17.37 12.53
C LYS A 502 2.96 16.80 13.86
N ASN A 503 2.05 16.06 14.52
CA ASN A 503 2.30 15.47 15.83
C ASN A 503 2.76 16.51 16.85
N LEU A 504 1.99 17.58 17.01
CA LEU A 504 2.34 18.76 17.83
C LEU A 504 2.62 18.45 19.30
N THR A 505 2.14 17.33 19.80
CA THR A 505 2.35 16.86 21.18
C THR A 505 3.48 15.85 21.31
N ASP A 506 4.26 15.63 20.25
CA ASP A 506 5.35 14.63 20.19
C ASP A 506 4.95 13.25 20.73
N LYS A 507 3.74 12.80 20.37
CA LYS A 507 3.21 11.52 20.81
C LYS A 507 3.92 10.35 20.14
N THR A 508 4.52 9.45 20.93
CA THR A 508 5.00 8.14 20.43
C THR A 508 3.82 7.21 20.16
N TYR A 509 3.75 6.63 18.96
CA TYR A 509 2.72 5.67 18.60
C TYR A 509 3.24 4.61 17.61
N TYR A 510 2.51 3.50 17.50
CA TYR A 510 2.90 2.33 16.73
C TYR A 510 1.82 2.01 15.70
N PRO A 511 1.97 2.44 14.43
CA PRO A 511 0.91 2.30 13.41
C PRO A 511 0.84 0.91 12.78
N SER A 512 1.90 0.13 12.86
CA SER A 512 1.96 -1.18 12.20
C SER A 512 2.96 -2.12 12.87
N THR A 513 2.86 -3.41 12.53
CA THR A 513 3.84 -4.45 12.83
C THR A 513 4.27 -5.12 11.53
N SER A 514 5.54 -5.50 11.43
CA SER A 514 6.07 -6.27 10.31
C SER A 514 6.21 -7.75 10.69
N GLY A 515 5.65 -8.63 9.87
CA GLY A 515 5.78 -10.07 10.04
C GLY A 515 5.17 -10.62 11.32
N ASN A 516 5.76 -11.68 11.87
CA ASN A 516 5.26 -12.43 13.02
C ASN A 516 5.49 -11.69 14.34
N ALA A 517 4.90 -10.50 14.50
CA ALA A 517 4.84 -9.73 15.75
C ALA A 517 6.19 -9.42 16.46
N THR A 518 7.33 -9.71 15.85
CA THR A 518 8.65 -9.46 16.46
C THR A 518 9.19 -8.06 16.18
N ASN A 519 8.61 -7.35 15.21
CA ASN A 519 9.07 -6.02 14.83
C ASN A 519 7.90 -5.03 14.83
N THR A 520 8.07 -3.90 15.47
CA THR A 520 7.11 -2.81 15.45
C THR A 520 7.75 -1.55 14.89
N VAL A 521 6.99 -0.77 14.14
CA VAL A 521 7.45 0.54 13.65
C VAL A 521 6.87 1.62 14.55
N SER A 522 7.70 2.53 15.00
CA SER A 522 7.25 3.69 15.77
C SER A 522 7.42 4.97 14.96
N TYR A 523 6.45 5.87 15.07
CA TYR A 523 6.55 7.22 14.52
C TYR A 523 6.54 8.22 15.63
N THR A 524 7.66 8.86 15.82
CA THR A 524 7.74 10.04 16.70
C THR A 524 8.30 11.18 15.87
N HIS A 525 7.61 12.30 15.77
CA HIS A 525 8.25 13.61 15.49
C HIS A 525 7.24 14.74 15.33
N LEU A 526 7.58 15.84 15.97
CA LEU A 526 7.17 17.18 15.57
C LEU A 526 7.84 17.48 14.23
N ARG A 527 7.08 17.72 13.17
CA ARG A 527 7.61 18.22 11.89
C ARG A 527 6.89 19.48 11.50
N ALA A 528 7.65 20.58 11.45
CA ALA A 528 7.26 21.75 10.69
C ALA A 528 7.66 21.50 9.22
N HIS A 529 6.71 21.63 8.30
CA HIS A 529 6.98 21.63 6.86
C HIS A 529 6.58 22.99 6.30
N GLU A 530 7.54 23.71 5.79
CA GLU A 530 7.29 24.87 4.95
C GLU A 530 7.11 24.38 3.51
N THR A 531 5.99 24.73 2.89
CA THR A 531 5.75 24.43 1.48
C THR A 531 5.47 25.73 0.77
N LEU A 532 6.35 26.11 -0.14
CA LEU A 532 6.13 27.17 -1.10
C LEU A 532 5.44 26.55 -2.31
N MET A 533 4.18 26.83 -2.52
CA MET A 533 3.48 26.44 -3.73
C MET A 533 3.32 27.66 -4.64
N ASN A 534 3.96 27.61 -5.81
CA ASN A 534 3.58 28.48 -6.92
C ASN A 534 2.40 27.82 -7.66
N LEU A 535 1.27 28.45 -7.66
CA LEU A 535 0.09 28.07 -8.46
C LEU A 535 0.18 28.66 -9.85
#